data_d3a6bfe5c0fd637a490bafdd40e2d49c
#
_entry.id   d3a6bfe5c0fd637a490bafdd40e2d49c
#
_cell.length_a   1.000
_cell.length_b   1.000
_cell.length_c   1.000
_cell.angle_alpha   90.00
_cell.angle_beta   90.00
_cell.angle_gamma   90.00
#
_symmetry.space_group_name_H-M   'P 1'
#
loop_
_entity.id
_entity.type
_entity.pdbx_description
1 polymer ?
#
loop_
_entity_poly.entity_id
_entity_poly.type
_entity_poly.pdbx_seq_one_letter_code
_entity_poly.pdbx_strand_id
1 'polypeptide(L)'
;VAELRGVYFSDLDRERKNNFWSYTFSVEYLPTNDKTIINNIFDRINRNVAKLTSQELRHAKFSGAFITEVEESSEWMLATLLSNFPQIAIRSKSQMKDVELVAQIFLRLETIPRGYNNFELDEEFSARDDEWNNRNQISTKFRNHVNMINEILELDEENILLRSRIKNQADFYSLIGALDNLEG
;
A
#
# COMPACT_ATOMS: atom_id res chain seq x y z
N VAL A 1 -11.92 -11.24 -19.81
CA VAL A 1 -11.44 -10.29 -18.78
C VAL A 1 -10.32 -9.40 -19.31
N ALA A 2 -9.41 -9.94 -20.16
CA ALA A 2 -8.32 -9.15 -20.78
C ALA A 2 -8.83 -8.02 -21.70
N GLU A 3 -9.95 -8.24 -22.37
CA GLU A 3 -10.57 -7.29 -23.32
C GLU A 3 -11.15 -6.03 -22.67
N LEU A 4 -11.40 -6.04 -21.35
CA LEU A 4 -11.99 -4.92 -20.60
C LEU A 4 -10.96 -4.10 -19.83
N ARG A 5 -9.66 -4.39 -20.01
CA ARG A 5 -8.61 -3.68 -19.28
C ARG A 5 -8.54 -2.21 -19.71
N GLY A 6 -8.75 -1.28 -18.79
CA GLY A 6 -8.74 0.17 -19.04
C GLY A 6 -10.04 0.73 -19.64
N VAL A 7 -11.10 -0.07 -19.74
CA VAL A 7 -12.43 0.38 -20.18
C VAL A 7 -13.23 0.84 -18.96
N TYR A 8 -13.76 2.06 -18.98
CA TYR A 8 -14.66 2.55 -17.95
C TYR A 8 -16.05 1.93 -18.08
N PHE A 9 -16.79 1.82 -16.98
CA PHE A 9 -18.16 1.32 -17.01
C PHE A 9 -19.07 2.11 -17.95
N SER A 10 -18.88 3.44 -18.06
CA SER A 10 -19.59 4.29 -19.02
C SER A 10 -19.49 3.81 -20.47
N ASP A 11 -18.34 3.24 -20.83
CA ASP A 11 -17.97 2.89 -22.19
C ASP A 11 -18.33 1.45 -22.55
N LEU A 12 -18.83 0.68 -21.58
CA LEU A 12 -19.32 -0.67 -21.80
C LEU A 12 -20.58 -0.66 -22.69
N ASP A 13 -20.71 -1.70 -23.53
CA ASP A 13 -21.92 -1.96 -24.27
C ASP A 13 -23.12 -2.27 -23.34
N ARG A 14 -24.33 -2.24 -23.93
CA ARG A 14 -25.56 -2.43 -23.16
C ARG A 14 -25.67 -3.84 -22.53
N GLU A 15 -25.16 -4.85 -23.22
CA GLU A 15 -25.22 -6.24 -22.72
C GLU A 15 -24.34 -6.40 -21.47
N ARG A 16 -23.10 -5.89 -21.52
CA ARG A 16 -22.17 -5.92 -20.38
C ARG A 16 -22.70 -5.10 -19.20
N LYS A 17 -23.29 -3.93 -19.47
CA LYS A 17 -23.97 -3.14 -18.42
C LYS A 17 -25.12 -3.91 -17.77
N ASN A 18 -25.95 -4.57 -18.57
CA ASN A 18 -27.04 -5.37 -18.06
C ASN A 18 -26.56 -6.56 -17.23
N ASN A 19 -25.51 -7.26 -17.68
CA ASN A 19 -24.90 -8.35 -16.92
C ASN A 19 -24.34 -7.88 -15.57
N PHE A 20 -23.73 -6.69 -15.53
CA PHE A 20 -23.28 -6.08 -14.28
C PHE A 20 -24.46 -5.80 -13.33
N TRP A 21 -25.52 -5.16 -13.83
CA TRP A 21 -26.71 -4.82 -13.01
C TRP A 21 -27.53 -6.03 -12.58
N SER A 22 -27.51 -7.11 -13.33
CA SER A 22 -28.21 -8.36 -12.99
C SER A 22 -27.41 -9.27 -12.06
N TYR A 23 -26.17 -8.91 -11.74
CA TYR A 23 -25.34 -9.70 -10.83
C TYR A 23 -25.93 -9.68 -9.42
N THR A 24 -26.18 -10.87 -8.88
CA THR A 24 -26.77 -11.03 -7.55
C THR A 24 -25.70 -11.37 -6.52
N PHE A 25 -25.67 -10.61 -5.43
CA PHE A 25 -24.84 -10.91 -4.27
C PHE A 25 -25.67 -11.61 -3.20
N SER A 26 -25.14 -12.69 -2.62
CA SER A 26 -25.68 -13.23 -1.37
C SER A 26 -25.18 -12.37 -0.20
N VAL A 27 -26.10 -11.82 0.57
CA VAL A 27 -25.80 -10.98 1.73
C VAL A 27 -26.30 -11.67 3.00
N GLU A 28 -25.41 -11.88 3.96
CA GLU A 28 -25.75 -12.35 5.29
C GLU A 28 -25.49 -11.24 6.32
N TYR A 29 -26.46 -11.02 7.20
CA TYR A 29 -26.32 -10.05 8.28
C TYR A 29 -25.75 -10.72 9.52
N LEU A 30 -24.68 -10.15 10.07
CA LEU A 30 -24.15 -10.56 11.36
C LEU A 30 -24.93 -9.85 12.48
N PRO A 31 -25.52 -10.59 13.43
CA PRO A 31 -26.33 -10.02 14.51
C PRO A 31 -25.45 -9.46 15.65
N THR A 32 -24.34 -8.82 15.30
CA THR A 32 -23.37 -8.27 16.27
C THR A 32 -22.61 -7.09 15.68
N ASN A 33 -22.27 -6.12 16.54
CA ASN A 33 -21.35 -5.02 16.25
C ASN A 33 -20.01 -5.21 16.99
N ASP A 34 -19.79 -6.36 17.63
CA ASP A 34 -18.53 -6.67 18.31
C ASP A 34 -17.43 -6.92 17.26
N LYS A 35 -16.46 -6.00 17.23
CA LYS A 35 -15.31 -6.06 16.31
C LYS A 35 -14.54 -7.37 16.41
N THR A 36 -14.41 -7.95 17.62
CA THR A 36 -13.69 -9.21 17.83
C THR A 36 -14.40 -10.37 17.16
N ILE A 37 -15.72 -10.44 17.28
CA ILE A 37 -16.53 -11.48 16.65
C ILE A 37 -16.49 -11.32 15.13
N ILE A 38 -16.65 -10.10 14.63
CA ILE A 38 -16.58 -9.78 13.19
C ILE A 38 -15.22 -10.19 12.62
N ASN A 39 -14.12 -9.83 13.26
CA ASN A 39 -12.77 -10.20 12.83
C ASN A 39 -12.58 -11.73 12.83
N ASN A 40 -13.06 -12.44 13.83
CA ASN A 40 -12.98 -13.90 13.88
C ASN A 40 -13.77 -14.57 12.74
N ILE A 41 -14.95 -14.04 12.40
CA ILE A 41 -15.75 -14.54 11.27
C ILE A 41 -15.03 -14.26 9.95
N PHE A 42 -14.47 -13.06 9.78
CA PHE A 42 -13.68 -12.67 8.61
C PHE A 42 -12.47 -13.58 8.41
N ASP A 43 -11.71 -13.87 9.47
CA ASP A 43 -10.57 -14.79 9.43
C ASP A 43 -10.98 -16.22 9.03
N ARG A 44 -12.14 -16.69 9.50
CA ARG A 44 -12.67 -18.02 9.14
C ARG A 44 -13.06 -18.09 7.67
N ILE A 45 -13.73 -17.06 7.15
CA ILE A 45 -14.10 -16.97 5.73
C ILE A 45 -12.84 -16.95 4.88
N ASN A 46 -11.86 -16.11 5.24
CA ASN A 46 -10.60 -15.98 4.51
C ASN A 46 -9.76 -17.26 4.46
N ARG A 47 -9.86 -18.14 5.47
CA ARG A 47 -9.16 -19.45 5.45
C ARG A 47 -9.71 -20.41 4.41
N ASN A 48 -10.96 -20.26 4.00
CA ASN A 48 -11.68 -21.21 3.15
C ASN A 48 -11.86 -20.75 1.69
N VAL A 49 -11.46 -19.51 1.38
CA VAL A 49 -11.58 -18.89 0.04
C VAL A 49 -10.19 -18.48 -0.48
N ALA A 50 -10.09 -17.57 -1.43
CA ALA A 50 -8.81 -16.99 -1.85
C ALA A 50 -8.16 -16.27 -0.66
N LYS A 51 -6.99 -16.77 -0.21
CA LYS A 51 -6.29 -16.18 0.93
C LYS A 51 -5.89 -14.74 0.62
N LEU A 52 -6.37 -13.82 1.44
CA LEU A 52 -5.87 -12.45 1.44
C LEU A 52 -4.41 -12.41 1.92
N THR A 53 -3.65 -11.48 1.40
CA THR A 53 -2.32 -11.19 1.91
C THR A 53 -2.39 -10.54 3.29
N SER A 54 -1.29 -10.53 4.02
CA SER A 54 -1.23 -9.88 5.33
C SER A 54 -1.58 -8.39 5.24
N GLN A 55 -1.22 -7.71 4.14
CA GLN A 55 -1.54 -6.30 3.96
C GLN A 55 -3.02 -6.06 3.64
N GLU A 56 -3.64 -6.90 2.83
CA GLU A 56 -5.10 -6.84 2.60
C GLU A 56 -5.88 -7.10 3.90
N LEU A 57 -5.36 -7.97 4.79
CA LEU A 57 -5.93 -8.16 6.12
C LEU A 57 -5.78 -6.94 7.01
N ARG A 58 -4.64 -6.23 6.96
CA ARG A 58 -4.42 -4.97 7.68
C ARG A 58 -5.37 -3.89 7.21
N HIS A 59 -5.53 -3.73 5.90
CA HIS A 59 -6.49 -2.79 5.31
C HIS A 59 -7.92 -3.05 5.80
N ALA A 60 -8.34 -4.30 5.92
CA ALA A 60 -9.67 -4.65 6.44
C ALA A 60 -9.81 -4.47 7.97
N LYS A 61 -8.72 -4.57 8.72
CA LYS A 61 -8.71 -4.57 10.19
C LYS A 61 -8.54 -3.18 10.79
N PHE A 62 -7.67 -2.36 10.21
CA PHE A 62 -7.31 -1.04 10.72
C PHE A 62 -8.01 0.06 9.91
N SER A 63 -8.34 1.17 10.57
CA SER A 63 -9.01 2.31 9.94
C SER A 63 -8.54 3.66 10.50
N GLY A 64 -7.47 3.65 11.29
CA GLY A 64 -6.93 4.82 11.95
C GLY A 64 -5.98 5.66 11.11
N ALA A 65 -5.28 6.58 11.79
CA ALA A 65 -4.45 7.58 11.14
C ALA A 65 -3.26 6.97 10.38
N PHE A 66 -2.68 5.87 10.88
CA PHE A 66 -1.50 5.27 10.28
C PHE A 66 -1.81 4.60 8.94
N ILE A 67 -2.80 3.72 8.89
CA ILE A 67 -3.18 3.03 7.65
C ILE A 67 -3.63 4.03 6.58
N THR A 68 -4.45 5.02 6.96
CA THR A 68 -4.93 6.06 6.05
C THR A 68 -3.78 6.83 5.42
N GLU A 69 -2.82 7.33 6.22
CA GLU A 69 -1.67 8.07 5.69
C GLU A 69 -0.74 7.21 4.83
N VAL A 70 -0.56 5.94 5.20
CA VAL A 70 0.26 5.00 4.41
C VAL A 70 -0.36 4.77 3.04
N GLU A 71 -1.67 4.57 2.96
CA GLU A 71 -2.39 4.37 1.69
C GLU A 71 -2.35 5.62 0.81
N GLU A 72 -2.68 6.79 1.35
CA GLU A 72 -2.60 8.08 0.66
C GLU A 72 -1.17 8.37 0.15
N SER A 73 -0.16 8.09 0.98
CA SER A 73 1.24 8.29 0.62
C SER A 73 1.73 7.29 -0.43
N SER A 74 1.21 6.06 -0.44
CA SER A 74 1.50 5.07 -1.47
C SER A 74 0.97 5.51 -2.84
N GLU A 75 -0.28 5.94 -2.89
CA GLU A 75 -0.88 6.46 -4.12
C GLU A 75 -0.13 7.70 -4.62
N TRP A 76 0.18 8.64 -3.72
CA TRP A 76 0.92 9.84 -4.05
C TRP A 76 2.33 9.52 -4.57
N MET A 77 3.08 8.63 -3.92
CA MET A 77 4.41 8.21 -4.36
C MET A 77 4.38 7.63 -5.77
N LEU A 78 3.43 6.74 -6.06
CA LEU A 78 3.28 6.11 -7.36
C LEU A 78 2.82 7.09 -8.46
N ALA A 79 2.16 8.18 -8.09
CA ALA A 79 1.78 9.24 -9.02
C ALA A 79 2.94 10.24 -9.27
N THR A 80 3.82 10.43 -8.28
CA THR A 80 4.93 11.39 -8.34
C THR A 80 6.14 10.81 -9.07
N LEU A 81 6.53 9.59 -8.73
CA LEU A 81 7.70 8.95 -9.33
C LEU A 81 7.42 8.45 -10.75
N LEU A 82 8.45 8.40 -11.57
CA LEU A 82 8.37 7.86 -12.92
C LEU A 82 7.78 6.44 -12.93
N SER A 83 7.04 6.11 -13.97
CA SER A 83 6.42 4.79 -14.14
C SER A 83 7.46 3.67 -13.98
N ASN A 84 7.13 2.68 -13.16
CA ASN A 84 7.98 1.56 -12.77
C ASN A 84 9.14 1.87 -11.81
N PHE A 85 9.08 3.00 -11.10
CA PHE A 85 10.01 3.28 -10.01
C PHE A 85 9.25 3.65 -8.72
N PRO A 86 9.43 2.94 -7.61
CA PRO A 86 10.09 1.62 -7.54
C PRO A 86 9.32 0.56 -8.33
N GLN A 87 10.01 -0.49 -8.78
CA GLN A 87 9.39 -1.54 -9.59
C GLN A 87 8.47 -2.41 -8.75
N ILE A 88 7.17 -2.20 -8.91
CA ILE A 88 6.12 -2.97 -8.25
C ILE A 88 5.23 -3.61 -9.31
N ALA A 89 5.24 -4.93 -9.38
CA ALA A 89 4.43 -5.65 -10.37
C ALA A 89 2.94 -5.40 -10.17
N ILE A 90 2.15 -5.38 -11.24
CA ILE A 90 0.69 -5.15 -11.19
C ILE A 90 0.01 -6.12 -10.20
N ARG A 91 0.41 -7.40 -10.20
CA ARG A 91 -0.10 -8.38 -9.24
C ARG A 91 0.26 -8.02 -7.79
N SER A 92 1.45 -7.48 -7.55
CA SER A 92 1.88 -7.05 -6.23
C SER A 92 1.09 -5.82 -5.75
N LYS A 93 0.78 -4.89 -6.65
CA LYS A 93 -0.12 -3.75 -6.34
C LYS A 93 -1.53 -4.22 -5.99
N SER A 94 -2.09 -5.20 -6.72
CA SER A 94 -3.39 -5.77 -6.36
C SER A 94 -3.40 -6.53 -5.03
N GLN A 95 -2.23 -6.80 -4.46
CA GLN A 95 -2.00 -7.38 -3.14
C GLN A 95 -1.53 -6.35 -2.11
N MET A 96 -1.63 -5.05 -2.41
CA MET A 96 -1.25 -3.93 -1.56
C MET A 96 0.22 -3.96 -1.09
N LYS A 97 1.14 -4.49 -1.92
CA LYS A 97 2.57 -4.54 -1.59
C LYS A 97 3.26 -3.17 -1.64
N ASP A 98 2.72 -2.24 -2.41
CA ASP A 98 3.07 -0.82 -2.41
C ASP A 98 2.74 -0.17 -1.07
N VAL A 99 1.57 -0.42 -0.53
CA VAL A 99 1.14 0.05 0.79
C VAL A 99 2.03 -0.55 1.89
N GLU A 100 2.34 -1.85 1.83
CA GLU A 100 3.25 -2.50 2.78
C GLU A 100 4.66 -1.90 2.73
N LEU A 101 5.17 -1.57 1.54
CA LEU A 101 6.46 -0.91 1.37
C LEU A 101 6.48 0.46 2.05
N VAL A 102 5.46 1.29 1.81
CA VAL A 102 5.37 2.63 2.43
C VAL A 102 5.22 2.54 3.94
N ALA A 103 4.44 1.58 4.45
CA ALA A 103 4.34 1.34 5.89
C ALA A 103 5.71 1.03 6.52
N GLN A 104 6.49 0.15 5.90
CA GLN A 104 7.85 -0.16 6.38
C GLN A 104 8.79 1.03 6.30
N ILE A 105 8.67 1.87 5.26
CA ILE A 105 9.44 3.11 5.16
C ILE A 105 9.06 4.08 6.28
N PHE A 106 7.78 4.27 6.56
CA PHE A 106 7.33 5.14 7.65
C PHE A 106 7.87 4.69 9.01
N LEU A 107 7.80 3.40 9.29
CA LEU A 107 8.37 2.84 10.52
C LEU A 107 9.88 3.03 10.59
N ARG A 108 10.60 2.92 9.47
CA ARG A 108 12.03 3.19 9.39
C ARG A 108 12.38 4.65 9.69
N LEU A 109 11.59 5.59 9.17
CA LEU A 109 11.79 7.03 9.39
C LEU A 109 11.44 7.47 10.83
N GLU A 110 10.62 6.69 11.52
CA GLU A 110 10.17 6.97 12.89
C GLU A 110 11.03 6.28 13.94
N THR A 111 11.57 5.08 13.65
CA THR A 111 12.22 4.21 14.61
C THR A 111 13.59 3.73 14.13
N ILE A 112 14.22 2.85 14.90
CA ILE A 112 15.48 2.22 14.49
C ILE A 112 15.24 1.31 13.27
N PRO A 113 16.06 1.41 12.22
CA PRO A 113 15.96 0.57 11.04
C PRO A 113 16.01 -0.92 11.38
N ARG A 114 14.95 -1.65 11.08
CA ARG A 114 14.88 -3.12 11.23
C ARG A 114 13.93 -3.72 10.20
N GLY A 115 14.06 -5.01 9.98
CA GLY A 115 13.02 -5.77 9.27
C GLY A 115 11.86 -6.09 10.20
N TYR A 116 10.66 -6.16 9.65
CA TYR A 116 9.45 -6.51 10.36
C TYR A 116 8.86 -7.80 9.78
N ASN A 117 8.55 -8.78 10.61
CA ASN A 117 7.69 -9.89 10.23
C ASN A 117 6.21 -9.44 10.28
N ASN A 118 5.30 -10.28 9.80
CA ASN A 118 3.88 -9.91 9.71
C ASN A 118 3.25 -9.61 11.09
N PHE A 119 3.63 -10.34 12.13
CA PHE A 119 3.12 -10.12 13.47
C PHE A 119 3.59 -8.78 14.05
N GLU A 120 4.88 -8.47 13.90
CA GLU A 120 5.45 -7.18 14.32
C GLU A 120 4.82 -6.01 13.56
N LEU A 121 4.57 -6.15 12.25
CA LEU A 121 3.85 -5.12 11.50
C LEU A 121 2.42 -4.93 12.02
N ASP A 122 1.71 -5.99 12.35
CA ASP A 122 0.36 -5.91 12.93
C ASP A 122 0.37 -5.16 14.27
N GLU A 123 1.39 -5.37 15.11
CA GLU A 123 1.57 -4.64 16.37
C GLU A 123 1.84 -3.15 16.12
N GLU A 124 2.71 -2.82 15.14
CA GLU A 124 3.03 -1.43 14.79
C GLU A 124 1.81 -0.67 14.23
N PHE A 125 1.00 -1.34 13.40
CA PHE A 125 -0.27 -0.78 12.93
C PHE A 125 -1.26 -0.56 14.08
N SER A 126 -1.41 -1.55 14.97
CA SER A 126 -2.29 -1.44 16.13
C SER A 126 -1.88 -0.32 17.09
N ALA A 127 -0.59 -0.14 17.31
CA ALA A 127 -0.06 0.91 18.19
C ALA A 127 -0.33 2.33 17.67
N ARG A 128 -0.59 2.50 16.37
CA ARG A 128 -0.79 3.80 15.69
C ARG A 128 -2.20 3.96 15.11
N ASP A 129 -3.11 3.01 15.38
CA ASP A 129 -4.45 3.06 14.82
C ASP A 129 -5.29 4.17 15.45
N ASP A 130 -5.34 4.23 16.79
CA ASP A 130 -6.13 5.24 17.49
C ASP A 130 -5.42 6.61 17.49
N GLU A 131 -4.11 6.64 17.69
CA GLU A 131 -3.31 7.88 17.77
C GLU A 131 -1.91 7.69 17.20
N TRP A 132 -1.52 8.60 16.30
CA TRP A 132 -0.17 8.64 15.73
C TRP A 132 0.42 10.05 15.77
N ASN A 133 1.15 10.36 16.84
CA ASN A 133 1.66 11.70 17.14
C ASN A 133 2.69 12.21 16.11
N ASN A 134 3.46 11.30 15.52
CA ASN A 134 4.54 11.64 14.58
C ASN A 134 4.07 11.73 13.12
N ARG A 135 2.76 11.60 12.84
CA ARG A 135 2.18 11.57 11.49
C ARG A 135 2.74 12.65 10.59
N ASN A 136 2.60 13.90 10.97
CA ASN A 136 2.99 15.04 10.12
C ASN A 136 4.50 15.07 9.86
N GLN A 137 5.30 14.77 10.85
CA GLN A 137 6.76 14.75 10.72
C GLN A 137 7.21 13.65 9.75
N ILE A 138 6.71 12.43 9.92
CA ILE A 138 7.10 11.28 9.12
C ILE A 138 6.59 11.40 7.69
N SER A 139 5.35 11.84 7.50
CA SER A 139 4.78 12.09 6.18
C SER A 139 5.57 13.17 5.41
N THR A 140 5.96 14.26 6.09
CA THR A 140 6.79 15.32 5.49
C THR A 140 8.17 14.80 5.09
N LYS A 141 8.86 14.08 5.97
CA LYS A 141 10.16 13.46 5.65
C LYS A 141 10.05 12.54 4.43
N PHE A 142 9.06 11.65 4.42
CA PHE A 142 8.83 10.75 3.30
C PHE A 142 8.64 11.49 1.99
N ARG A 143 7.78 12.52 1.98
CA ARG A 143 7.52 13.33 0.78
C ARG A 143 8.77 14.06 0.29
N ASN A 144 9.58 14.59 1.20
CA ASN A 144 10.84 15.25 0.83
C ASN A 144 11.81 14.26 0.15
N HIS A 145 11.98 13.05 0.72
CA HIS A 145 12.84 12.03 0.13
C HIS A 145 12.35 11.54 -1.23
N VAL A 146 11.03 11.34 -1.37
CA VAL A 146 10.43 10.95 -2.66
C VAL A 146 10.62 12.05 -3.71
N ASN A 147 10.42 13.32 -3.34
CA ASN A 147 10.66 14.45 -4.26
C ASN A 147 12.14 14.53 -4.68
N MET A 148 13.07 14.38 -3.74
CA MET A 148 14.51 14.35 -4.05
C MET A 148 14.84 13.22 -5.03
N ILE A 149 14.29 12.03 -4.82
CA ILE A 149 14.45 10.91 -5.76
C ILE A 149 13.87 11.24 -7.12
N ASN A 150 12.69 11.87 -7.17
CA ASN A 150 12.09 12.28 -8.43
C ASN A 150 12.97 13.28 -9.20
N GLU A 151 13.51 14.29 -8.52
CA GLU A 151 14.45 15.25 -9.12
C GLU A 151 15.69 14.55 -9.68
N ILE A 152 16.26 13.58 -8.95
CA ILE A 152 17.40 12.79 -9.42
C ILE A 152 17.02 11.96 -10.66
N LEU A 153 15.83 11.37 -10.69
CA LEU A 153 15.35 10.60 -11.84
C LEU A 153 15.10 11.47 -13.06
N GLU A 154 14.64 12.72 -12.88
CA GLU A 154 14.47 13.69 -13.97
C GLU A 154 15.81 14.14 -14.57
N LEU A 155 16.88 14.17 -13.78
CA LEU A 155 18.24 14.50 -14.22
C LEU A 155 18.99 13.30 -14.83
N ASP A 156 18.48 12.08 -14.67
CA ASP A 156 19.09 10.83 -15.14
C ASP A 156 18.78 10.59 -16.62
N GLU A 157 19.33 11.41 -17.51
CA GLU A 157 19.14 11.36 -18.97
C GLU A 157 19.46 9.97 -19.56
N GLU A 158 20.43 9.24 -19.00
CA GLU A 158 20.85 7.91 -19.44
C GLU A 158 20.00 6.78 -18.84
N ASN A 159 19.06 7.08 -17.96
CA ASN A 159 18.22 6.12 -17.22
C ASN A 159 19.04 5.08 -16.43
N ILE A 160 20.17 5.52 -15.85
CA ILE A 160 21.07 4.66 -15.07
C ILE A 160 20.34 4.08 -13.86
N LEU A 161 19.60 4.91 -13.13
CA LEU A 161 18.83 4.50 -11.95
C LEU A 161 17.74 3.50 -12.32
N LEU A 162 17.01 3.74 -13.41
CA LEU A 162 15.94 2.85 -13.90
C LEU A 162 16.47 1.50 -14.36
N ARG A 163 17.74 1.41 -14.77
CA ARG A 163 18.41 0.15 -15.15
C ARG A 163 19.12 -0.51 -13.99
N SER A 164 19.34 0.20 -12.90
CA SER A 164 20.03 -0.30 -11.72
C SER A 164 19.12 -1.13 -10.80
N ARG A 165 19.70 -1.70 -9.75
CA ARG A 165 18.96 -2.42 -8.71
C ARG A 165 18.11 -1.53 -7.83
N ILE A 166 18.40 -0.21 -7.78
CA ILE A 166 17.70 0.76 -6.92
C ILE A 166 16.20 0.80 -7.19
N LYS A 167 15.77 0.41 -8.40
CA LYS A 167 14.35 0.26 -8.73
C LYS A 167 13.63 -0.87 -7.97
N ASN A 168 14.35 -1.84 -7.40
CA ASN A 168 13.74 -2.92 -6.62
C ASN A 168 13.26 -2.38 -5.27
N GLN A 169 12.17 -2.92 -4.74
CA GLN A 169 11.55 -2.44 -3.50
C GLN A 169 12.52 -2.42 -2.31
N ALA A 170 13.34 -3.46 -2.15
CA ALA A 170 14.32 -3.54 -1.05
C ALA A 170 15.45 -2.49 -1.18
N ASP A 171 15.92 -2.28 -2.40
CA ASP A 171 16.96 -1.27 -2.66
C ASP A 171 16.38 0.15 -2.57
N PHE A 172 15.13 0.36 -2.99
CA PHE A 172 14.40 1.62 -2.80
C PHE A 172 14.19 1.95 -1.31
N TYR A 173 13.76 0.97 -0.51
CA TYR A 173 13.68 1.10 0.94
C TYR A 173 15.03 1.54 1.55
N SER A 174 16.12 0.94 1.08
CA SER A 174 17.46 1.25 1.55
C SER A 174 17.90 2.64 1.10
N LEU A 175 17.54 3.08 -0.10
CA LEU A 175 17.81 4.42 -0.62
C LEU A 175 17.14 5.50 0.23
N ILE A 176 15.84 5.36 0.52
CA ILE A 176 15.13 6.28 1.43
C ILE A 176 15.85 6.37 2.78
N GLY A 177 16.27 5.24 3.34
CA GLY A 177 16.98 5.24 4.59
C GLY A 177 18.39 5.83 4.53
N ALA A 178 19.05 5.78 3.38
CA ALA A 178 20.34 6.45 3.19
C ALA A 178 20.16 7.98 3.11
N LEU A 179 19.11 8.45 2.43
CA LEU A 179 18.77 9.86 2.37
C LEU A 179 18.46 10.42 3.77
N ASP A 180 17.65 9.72 4.57
CA ASP A 180 17.33 10.14 5.93
C ASP A 180 18.58 10.26 6.82
N ASN A 181 19.56 9.36 6.67
CA ASN A 181 20.83 9.42 7.40
C ASN A 181 21.76 10.57 6.95
N LEU A 182 21.58 11.11 5.74
CA LEU A 182 22.38 12.24 5.25
C LEU A 182 21.84 13.60 5.74
N GLU A 183 20.55 13.66 6.11
CA GLU A 183 19.90 14.86 6.62
C GLU A 183 20.03 14.99 8.15
N GLY A 184 20.35 13.91 8.87
CA GLY A 184 20.49 13.86 10.34
C GLY A 184 21.90 14.03 10.77
#